data_8cd23e5087aae89ccc6ac40de035bbde
#
_entry.id   8cd23e5087aae89ccc6ac40de035bbde
#
_cell.length_a   1.000
_cell.length_b   1.000
_cell.length_c   1.000
_cell.angle_alpha   90.00
_cell.angle_beta   90.00
_cell.angle_gamma   90.00
#
_symmetry.space_group_name_H-M   'P 1'
#
loop_
_entity.id
_entity.type
_entity.pdbx_description
1 polymer ?
#
loop_
_entity_poly.entity_id
_entity_poly.type
_entity_poly.pdbx_seq_one_letter_code
_entity_poly.pdbx_strand_id
1 'polypeptide(L)'
;MKEKVTYSSDLKCFFDLCNRAKSNNSVAQFKLAKLYLHINQENTNKKAFLLLKKLANQSYNAVQTNAQYMLARCYEKGHGVTKNHKQSAKWYRQVYINANNDIYKAFENEIDDIIDKALNEPESEEITHEFIECVTENAENGDSASQEYLANLYWRGNENIKANDKKFVYWAEKTARQGDFCSAFHLGRYYETKRQYKNASNWYKIAAELNIMRRNKITARNSSGNYIK
;
A
#
# COMPACT_ATOMS: atom_id res chain seq x y z
N MET A 1 19.20 42.02 33.55
CA MET A 1 17.95 41.26 33.65
C MET A 1 17.65 40.68 32.28
N LYS A 2 17.62 39.35 32.12
CA LYS A 2 17.18 38.74 30.87
C LYS A 2 15.64 38.74 30.89
N GLU A 3 15.02 39.48 29.98
CA GLU A 3 13.58 39.45 29.81
C GLU A 3 13.11 38.01 29.55
N LYS A 4 12.23 37.50 30.39
CA LYS A 4 11.52 36.23 30.16
C LYS A 4 10.52 36.46 29.04
N VAL A 5 10.90 36.12 27.81
CA VAL A 5 9.95 36.07 26.70
C VAL A 5 8.94 34.94 26.98
N THR A 6 7.73 35.34 27.35
CA THR A 6 6.59 34.40 27.48
C THR A 6 6.08 34.08 26.09
N TYR A 7 6.48 32.94 25.53
CA TYR A 7 5.89 32.43 24.30
C TYR A 7 4.45 31.96 24.54
N SER A 8 3.59 32.11 23.52
CA SER A 8 2.26 31.50 23.54
C SER A 8 2.38 29.99 23.70
N SER A 9 1.36 29.32 24.23
CA SER A 9 1.34 27.84 24.42
C SER A 9 1.71 27.08 23.13
N ASP A 10 1.27 27.59 22.00
CA ASP A 10 1.49 26.98 20.68
C ASP A 10 2.96 27.07 20.23
N LEU A 11 3.62 28.20 20.49
CA LEU A 11 5.05 28.37 20.24
C LEU A 11 5.90 27.45 21.14
N LYS A 12 5.54 27.29 22.41
CA LYS A 12 6.20 26.35 23.31
C LYS A 12 6.10 24.92 22.80
N CYS A 13 4.90 24.51 22.37
CA CYS A 13 4.65 23.18 21.82
C CYS A 13 5.46 22.93 20.53
N PHE A 14 5.57 23.93 19.67
CA PHE A 14 6.39 23.85 18.46
C PHE A 14 7.89 23.73 18.78
N PHE A 15 8.42 24.51 19.72
CA PHE A 15 9.81 24.42 20.16
C PHE A 15 10.13 23.04 20.78
N ASP A 16 9.23 22.50 21.60
CA ASP A 16 9.38 21.16 22.17
C ASP A 16 9.42 20.09 21.06
N LEU A 17 8.52 20.18 20.09
CA LEU A 17 8.49 19.30 18.92
C LEU A 17 9.81 19.36 18.15
N CYS A 18 10.35 20.56 17.91
CA CYS A 18 11.62 20.75 17.22
C CYS A 18 12.79 20.14 18.00
N ASN A 19 12.84 20.33 19.31
CA ASN A 19 13.90 19.79 20.16
C ASN A 19 13.87 18.26 20.18
N ARG A 20 12.70 17.66 20.33
CA ARG A 20 12.51 16.20 20.26
C ARG A 20 12.88 15.63 18.90
N ALA A 21 12.55 16.36 17.81
CA ALA A 21 12.96 15.94 16.46
C ALA A 21 14.49 15.98 16.27
N LYS A 22 15.17 16.98 16.84
CA LYS A 22 16.66 17.07 16.87
C LYS A 22 17.28 15.93 17.68
N SER A 23 16.64 15.46 18.74
CA SER A 23 17.07 14.31 19.55
C SER A 23 16.76 12.95 18.92
N ASN A 24 16.59 12.90 17.60
CA ASN A 24 16.29 11.69 16.81
C ASN A 24 15.00 10.94 17.20
N ASN A 25 14.05 11.60 17.87
CA ASN A 25 12.74 11.00 18.11
C ASN A 25 11.95 10.90 16.79
N SER A 26 11.77 9.68 16.28
CA SER A 26 11.13 9.41 14.99
C SER A 26 9.69 9.92 14.90
N VAL A 27 8.92 9.83 15.99
CA VAL A 27 7.54 10.32 16.06
C VAL A 27 7.51 11.85 15.96
N ALA A 28 8.42 12.53 16.66
CA ALA A 28 8.55 13.99 16.59
C ALA A 28 9.01 14.45 15.19
N GLN A 29 9.97 13.76 14.59
CA GLN A 29 10.43 14.03 13.22
C GLN A 29 9.28 13.85 12.21
N PHE A 30 8.46 12.83 12.36
CA PHE A 30 7.30 12.59 11.49
C PHE A 30 6.23 13.67 11.65
N LYS A 31 5.90 14.06 12.90
CA LYS A 31 4.96 15.16 13.17
C LYS A 31 5.46 16.48 12.57
N LEU A 32 6.76 16.77 12.69
CA LEU A 32 7.37 17.97 12.12
C LEU A 32 7.33 17.95 10.58
N ALA A 33 7.59 16.79 9.96
CA ALA A 33 7.47 16.64 8.50
C ALA A 33 6.03 16.89 8.01
N LYS A 34 5.02 16.38 8.72
CA LYS A 34 3.60 16.67 8.42
C LYS A 34 3.29 18.16 8.50
N LEU A 35 3.77 18.83 9.55
CA LEU A 35 3.59 20.27 9.72
C LEU A 35 4.23 21.07 8.57
N TYR A 36 5.46 20.71 8.17
CA TYR A 36 6.13 21.33 7.03
C TYR A 36 5.37 21.15 5.72
N LEU A 37 4.78 19.98 5.47
CA LEU A 37 3.93 19.77 4.30
C LEU A 37 2.62 20.55 4.36
N HIS A 38 2.09 20.78 5.58
CA HIS A 38 0.87 21.59 5.77
C HIS A 38 1.14 23.07 5.43
N ILE A 39 2.30 23.61 5.83
CA ILE A 39 2.75 24.99 5.47
C ILE A 39 2.87 25.14 3.95
N ASN A 40 3.26 24.07 3.25
CA ASN A 40 3.31 23.97 1.79
C ASN A 40 4.10 25.07 1.07
N GLN A 41 5.22 25.49 1.64
CA GLN A 41 6.20 26.36 1.00
C GLN A 41 7.38 25.54 0.48
N GLU A 42 8.08 26.02 -0.54
CA GLU A 42 9.18 25.27 -1.17
C GLU A 42 10.24 24.80 -0.16
N ASN A 43 10.70 25.72 0.70
CA ASN A 43 11.72 25.39 1.72
C ASN A 43 11.21 24.40 2.77
N THR A 44 9.95 24.50 3.22
CA THR A 44 9.35 23.58 4.19
C THR A 44 9.09 22.21 3.54
N ASN A 45 8.65 22.18 2.28
CA ASN A 45 8.47 20.95 1.54
C ASN A 45 9.81 20.19 1.35
N LYS A 46 10.92 20.89 1.06
CA LYS A 46 12.27 20.27 1.00
C LYS A 46 12.67 19.67 2.35
N LYS A 47 12.44 20.39 3.46
CA LYS A 47 12.73 19.88 4.82
C LYS A 47 11.86 18.66 5.16
N ALA A 48 10.57 18.70 4.84
CA ALA A 48 9.66 17.58 5.03
C ALA A 48 10.11 16.34 4.25
N PHE A 49 10.44 16.51 2.96
CA PHE A 49 10.94 15.44 2.11
C PHE A 49 12.18 14.77 2.70
N LEU A 50 13.17 15.53 3.16
CA LEU A 50 14.39 14.99 3.76
C LEU A 50 14.10 14.21 5.05
N LEU A 51 13.24 14.72 5.93
CA LEU A 51 12.83 14.00 7.15
C LEU A 51 12.10 12.70 6.80
N LEU A 52 11.15 12.75 5.88
CA LEU A 52 10.39 11.57 5.45
C LEU A 52 11.31 10.53 4.79
N LYS A 53 12.25 10.95 3.95
CA LYS A 53 13.24 10.07 3.32
C LYS A 53 14.12 9.38 4.37
N LYS A 54 14.57 10.10 5.39
CA LYS A 54 15.31 9.55 6.51
C LYS A 54 14.49 8.49 7.25
N LEU A 55 13.26 8.83 7.65
CA LEU A 55 12.38 7.95 8.42
C LEU A 55 11.94 6.71 7.64
N ALA A 56 11.67 6.86 6.33
CA ALA A 56 11.26 5.77 5.45
C ALA A 56 12.34 4.69 5.27
N ASN A 57 13.63 5.09 5.38
CA ASN A 57 14.77 4.18 5.23
C ASN A 57 15.27 3.61 6.57
N GLN A 58 14.76 4.05 7.71
CA GLN A 58 15.13 3.51 9.02
C GLN A 58 14.31 2.25 9.30
N SER A 59 14.99 1.12 9.55
CA SER A 59 14.34 -0.11 9.97
C SER A 59 13.79 0.03 11.40
N TYR A 60 12.66 -0.66 11.68
CA TYR A 60 12.12 -0.81 13.04
C TYR A 60 11.70 0.48 13.76
N ASN A 61 11.25 1.52 13.06
CA ASN A 61 10.65 2.67 13.72
C ASN A 61 9.12 2.67 13.59
N ALA A 62 8.45 3.17 14.65
CA ALA A 62 6.98 3.15 14.77
C ALA A 62 6.25 3.96 13.66
N VAL A 63 6.96 4.80 12.92
CA VAL A 63 6.39 5.68 11.89
C VAL A 63 6.88 5.35 10.47
N GLN A 64 7.68 4.29 10.31
CA GLN A 64 8.31 3.95 9.03
C GLN A 64 7.29 3.83 7.89
N THR A 65 6.27 2.99 8.04
CA THR A 65 5.24 2.78 7.02
C THR A 65 4.50 4.07 6.67
N ASN A 66 4.18 4.88 7.68
CA ASN A 66 3.55 6.18 7.48
C ASN A 66 4.49 7.17 6.77
N ALA A 67 5.78 7.14 7.08
CA ALA A 67 6.79 7.98 6.43
C ALA A 67 6.98 7.56 4.96
N GLN A 68 6.98 6.27 4.66
CA GLN A 68 7.03 5.73 3.30
C GLN A 68 5.82 6.17 2.48
N TYR A 69 4.62 6.10 3.05
CA TYR A 69 3.39 6.58 2.40
C TYR A 69 3.47 8.07 2.08
N MET A 70 3.87 8.90 3.06
CA MET A 70 4.02 10.35 2.85
C MET A 70 5.14 10.69 1.85
N LEU A 71 6.23 9.92 1.82
CA LEU A 71 7.30 10.05 0.85
C LEU A 71 6.83 9.72 -0.57
N ALA A 72 6.02 8.67 -0.73
CA ALA A 72 5.39 8.35 -2.01
C ALA A 72 4.53 9.51 -2.52
N ARG A 73 3.76 10.16 -1.65
CA ARG A 73 2.96 11.36 -1.97
C ARG A 73 3.84 12.56 -2.35
N CYS A 74 4.99 12.74 -1.71
CA CYS A 74 5.93 13.79 -2.11
C CYS A 74 6.40 13.59 -3.55
N TYR A 75 6.74 12.38 -3.96
CA TYR A 75 7.09 12.07 -5.35
C TYR A 75 5.90 12.17 -6.31
N GLU A 76 4.70 11.80 -5.90
CA GLU A 76 3.47 11.90 -6.70
C GLU A 76 3.14 13.36 -7.05
N LYS A 77 3.26 14.25 -6.06
CA LYS A 77 2.84 15.66 -6.18
C LYS A 77 3.98 16.62 -6.47
N GLY A 78 5.23 16.21 -6.24
CA GLY A 78 6.40 17.07 -6.39
C GLY A 78 6.66 17.96 -5.15
N HIS A 79 6.26 17.54 -3.95
CA HIS A 79 6.48 18.30 -2.73
C HIS A 79 7.91 18.15 -2.23
N GLY A 80 8.73 19.18 -2.39
CA GLY A 80 10.13 19.20 -1.97
C GLY A 80 11.07 18.33 -2.82
N VAL A 81 10.58 17.77 -3.91
CA VAL A 81 11.30 16.95 -4.87
C VAL A 81 10.64 17.04 -6.25
N THR A 82 11.38 16.81 -7.31
CA THR A 82 10.80 16.72 -8.66
C THR A 82 9.81 15.54 -8.73
N LYS A 83 8.63 15.79 -9.31
CA LYS A 83 7.58 14.80 -9.51
C LYS A 83 8.10 13.58 -10.24
N ASN A 84 7.90 12.40 -9.67
CA ASN A 84 8.42 11.14 -10.20
C ASN A 84 7.50 9.97 -9.86
N HIS A 85 6.65 9.59 -10.80
CA HIS A 85 5.69 8.50 -10.61
C HIS A 85 6.34 7.12 -10.42
N LYS A 86 7.54 6.88 -10.98
CA LYS A 86 8.28 5.63 -10.77
C LYS A 86 8.71 5.50 -9.31
N GLN A 87 9.25 6.57 -8.71
CA GLN A 87 9.60 6.57 -7.29
C GLN A 87 8.37 6.51 -6.39
N SER A 88 7.29 7.19 -6.75
CA SER A 88 6.02 7.11 -6.03
C SER A 88 5.48 5.68 -6.00
N ALA A 89 5.43 4.99 -7.15
CA ALA A 89 5.02 3.59 -7.25
C ALA A 89 5.88 2.67 -6.36
N LYS A 90 7.22 2.85 -6.40
CA LYS A 90 8.15 2.08 -5.56
C LYS A 90 7.82 2.22 -4.07
N TRP A 91 7.58 3.45 -3.59
CA TRP A 91 7.32 3.68 -2.18
C TRP A 91 5.93 3.23 -1.74
N TYR A 92 4.87 3.39 -2.55
CA TYR A 92 3.55 2.83 -2.25
C TYR A 92 3.58 1.29 -2.21
N ARG A 93 4.31 0.66 -3.16
CA ARG A 93 4.55 -0.79 -3.12
C ARG A 93 5.22 -1.23 -1.82
N GLN A 94 6.24 -0.48 -1.35
CA GLN A 94 6.93 -0.78 -0.09
C GLN A 94 6.00 -0.66 1.12
N VAL A 95 5.09 0.34 1.13
CA VAL A 95 4.05 0.48 2.16
C VAL A 95 3.17 -0.76 2.22
N TYR A 96 2.73 -1.26 1.05
CA TYR A 96 1.91 -2.46 0.97
C TYR A 96 2.65 -3.68 1.53
N ILE A 97 3.90 -3.91 1.13
CA ILE A 97 4.73 -5.02 1.59
C ILE A 97 4.97 -4.95 3.10
N ASN A 98 5.36 -3.78 3.63
CA ASN A 98 5.64 -3.62 5.06
C ASN A 98 4.39 -3.73 5.93
N ALA A 99 3.23 -3.34 5.40
CA ALA A 99 1.97 -3.48 6.09
C ALA A 99 1.53 -4.96 6.21
N ASN A 100 2.03 -5.83 5.34
CA ASN A 100 1.71 -7.26 5.29
C ASN A 100 2.84 -8.17 5.79
N ASN A 101 3.93 -7.62 6.35
CA ASN A 101 5.18 -8.36 6.57
C ASN A 101 5.00 -9.66 7.38
N ASP A 102 4.00 -9.75 8.28
CA ASP A 102 3.74 -10.95 9.06
C ASP A 102 2.81 -11.94 8.30
N ILE A 103 1.94 -11.42 7.43
CA ILE A 103 0.99 -12.21 6.64
C ILE A 103 1.62 -12.61 5.31
N TYR A 104 2.44 -11.72 4.70
CA TYR A 104 3.03 -11.96 3.38
C TYR A 104 4.12 -13.04 3.41
N LYS A 105 4.92 -13.14 4.47
CA LYS A 105 5.90 -14.23 4.61
C LYS A 105 5.25 -15.59 4.79
N ALA A 106 4.13 -15.63 5.53
CA ALA A 106 3.34 -16.85 5.64
C ALA A 106 2.64 -17.19 4.32
N PHE A 107 2.11 -16.16 3.63
CA PHE A 107 1.37 -16.33 2.37
C PHE A 107 2.27 -16.61 1.15
N GLU A 108 3.47 -16.00 1.05
CA GLU A 108 4.42 -16.35 -0.03
C GLU A 108 4.84 -17.83 0.06
N ASN A 109 5.15 -18.30 1.27
CA ASN A 109 5.51 -19.71 1.46
C ASN A 109 4.31 -20.64 1.25
N GLU A 110 3.10 -20.27 1.72
CA GLU A 110 1.89 -21.07 1.49
C GLU A 110 1.42 -21.04 0.03
N ILE A 111 1.52 -19.91 -0.65
CA ILE A 111 1.13 -19.81 -2.07
C ILE A 111 2.13 -20.52 -2.96
N ASP A 112 3.43 -20.40 -2.70
CA ASP A 112 4.45 -21.14 -3.46
C ASP A 112 4.29 -22.65 -3.22
N ASP A 113 4.01 -23.11 -1.99
CA ASP A 113 3.69 -24.49 -1.66
C ASP A 113 2.37 -24.97 -2.31
N ILE A 114 1.33 -24.13 -2.34
CA ILE A 114 0.05 -24.44 -2.99
C ILE A 114 0.19 -24.47 -4.51
N ILE A 115 0.96 -23.52 -5.08
CA ILE A 115 1.25 -23.49 -6.52
C ILE A 115 2.10 -24.68 -6.92
N ASP A 116 3.15 -25.00 -6.16
CA ASP A 116 3.97 -26.19 -6.42
C ASP A 116 3.20 -27.50 -6.28
N LYS A 117 2.28 -27.59 -5.31
CA LYS A 117 1.37 -28.73 -5.20
C LYS A 117 0.37 -28.78 -6.34
N ALA A 118 -0.27 -27.68 -6.71
CA ALA A 118 -1.22 -27.61 -7.82
C ALA A 118 -0.57 -27.87 -9.17
N LEU A 119 0.73 -27.54 -9.34
CA LEU A 119 1.47 -27.84 -10.55
C LEU A 119 1.98 -29.29 -10.62
N ASN A 120 2.10 -29.98 -9.46
CA ASN A 120 2.61 -31.33 -9.37
C ASN A 120 1.51 -32.37 -9.10
N GLU A 121 0.25 -31.99 -8.87
CA GLU A 121 -0.87 -32.91 -8.75
C GLU A 121 -1.43 -33.24 -10.14
N PRO A 122 -1.46 -34.53 -10.56
CA PRO A 122 -1.88 -34.92 -11.92
C PRO A 122 -3.39 -34.90 -12.17
N GLU A 123 -4.19 -34.45 -11.22
CA GLU A 123 -5.64 -34.30 -11.32
C GLU A 123 -6.08 -32.85 -11.04
N SER A 124 -5.65 -31.90 -11.92
CA SER A 124 -6.45 -30.70 -12.07
C SER A 124 -7.77 -31.14 -12.70
N GLU A 125 -8.92 -31.01 -12.03
CA GLU A 125 -10.21 -31.04 -12.70
C GLU A 125 -10.09 -30.23 -13.97
N GLU A 126 -10.33 -30.90 -15.11
CA GLU A 126 -10.22 -30.29 -16.43
C GLU A 126 -11.06 -29.02 -16.37
N ILE A 127 -10.43 -27.84 -16.45
CA ILE A 127 -11.16 -26.57 -16.43
C ILE A 127 -11.98 -26.55 -17.71
N THR A 128 -13.20 -27.06 -17.59
CA THR A 128 -14.13 -27.18 -18.72
C THR A 128 -14.62 -25.80 -19.11
N HIS A 129 -15.05 -25.66 -20.36
CA HIS A 129 -15.65 -24.44 -20.85
C HIS A 129 -16.88 -24.04 -19.98
N GLU A 130 -17.67 -25.03 -19.60
CA GLU A 130 -18.84 -24.88 -18.71
C GLU A 130 -18.49 -24.30 -17.35
N PHE A 131 -17.38 -24.75 -16.75
CA PHE A 131 -16.90 -24.19 -15.49
C PHE A 131 -16.55 -22.70 -15.62
N ILE A 132 -15.87 -22.31 -16.70
CA ILE A 132 -15.50 -20.91 -16.96
C ILE A 132 -16.74 -20.06 -17.23
N GLU A 133 -17.74 -20.59 -17.91
CA GLU A 133 -19.03 -19.89 -18.13
C GLU A 133 -19.74 -19.65 -16.79
N CYS A 134 -19.85 -20.66 -15.93
CA CYS A 134 -20.44 -20.54 -14.60
C CYS A 134 -19.68 -19.51 -13.72
N VAL A 135 -18.36 -19.57 -13.68
CA VAL A 135 -17.54 -18.59 -12.94
C VAL A 135 -17.71 -17.20 -13.53
N THR A 136 -17.83 -17.06 -14.84
CA THR A 136 -18.02 -15.76 -15.50
C THR A 136 -19.37 -15.17 -15.14
N GLU A 137 -20.43 -15.96 -15.14
CA GLU A 137 -21.79 -15.53 -14.74
C GLU A 137 -21.81 -15.06 -13.28
N ASN A 138 -21.21 -15.83 -12.36
CA ASN A 138 -21.09 -15.43 -10.96
C ASN A 138 -20.30 -14.13 -10.80
N ALA A 139 -19.20 -13.99 -11.53
CA ALA A 139 -18.37 -12.79 -11.49
C ALA A 139 -19.11 -11.54 -12.03
N GLU A 140 -19.92 -11.70 -13.08
CA GLU A 140 -20.76 -10.62 -13.61
C GLU A 140 -21.86 -10.22 -12.63
N ASN A 141 -22.41 -11.19 -11.89
CA ASN A 141 -23.37 -10.96 -10.81
C ASN A 141 -22.73 -10.35 -9.53
N GLY A 142 -21.41 -10.08 -9.55
CA GLY A 142 -20.72 -9.34 -8.49
C GLY A 142 -20.00 -10.20 -7.48
N ASP A 143 -19.94 -11.53 -7.65
CA ASP A 143 -19.19 -12.41 -6.76
C ASP A 143 -17.68 -12.11 -6.83
N SER A 144 -17.13 -11.65 -5.70
CA SER A 144 -15.74 -11.19 -5.64
C SER A 144 -14.74 -12.34 -5.82
N ALA A 145 -15.06 -13.55 -5.33
CA ALA A 145 -14.19 -14.71 -5.48
C ALA A 145 -14.08 -15.14 -6.95
N SER A 146 -15.20 -15.18 -7.65
CA SER A 146 -15.24 -15.47 -9.10
C SER A 146 -14.51 -14.41 -9.92
N GLN A 147 -14.64 -13.13 -9.55
CA GLN A 147 -13.91 -12.03 -10.21
C GLN A 147 -12.41 -12.15 -9.99
N GLU A 148 -11.96 -12.46 -8.76
CA GLU A 148 -10.55 -12.67 -8.43
C GLU A 148 -10.00 -13.89 -9.19
N TYR A 149 -10.75 -14.99 -9.23
CA TYR A 149 -10.39 -16.18 -10.01
C TYR A 149 -10.16 -15.85 -11.48
N LEU A 150 -11.10 -15.16 -12.13
CA LEU A 150 -10.97 -14.76 -13.53
C LEU A 150 -9.79 -13.78 -13.75
N ALA A 151 -9.58 -12.85 -12.83
CA ALA A 151 -8.42 -11.96 -12.91
C ALA A 151 -7.12 -12.75 -12.89
N ASN A 152 -6.94 -13.69 -11.96
CA ASN A 152 -5.75 -14.53 -11.87
C ASN A 152 -5.59 -15.43 -13.09
N LEU A 153 -6.68 -16.02 -13.57
CA LEU A 153 -6.70 -16.86 -14.76
C LEU A 153 -6.21 -16.10 -16.00
N TYR A 154 -6.75 -14.90 -16.25
CA TYR A 154 -6.34 -14.09 -17.40
C TYR A 154 -4.98 -13.40 -17.23
N TRP A 155 -4.49 -13.24 -15.99
CA TRP A 155 -3.13 -12.79 -15.72
C TRP A 155 -2.07 -13.81 -16.16
N ARG A 156 -2.25 -15.05 -15.75
CA ARG A 156 -1.26 -16.13 -15.93
C ARG A 156 -1.52 -16.95 -17.19
N GLY A 157 -2.78 -17.14 -17.54
CA GLY A 157 -3.23 -18.18 -18.45
C GLY A 157 -3.08 -19.57 -17.83
N ASN A 158 -3.52 -20.58 -18.54
CA ASN A 158 -3.27 -21.99 -18.29
C ASN A 158 -3.21 -22.74 -19.62
N GLU A 159 -3.19 -24.06 -19.59
CA GLU A 159 -3.11 -24.90 -20.80
C GLU A 159 -4.27 -24.64 -21.78
N ASN A 160 -5.48 -24.35 -21.26
CA ASN A 160 -6.70 -24.16 -22.04
C ASN A 160 -7.04 -22.69 -22.34
N ILE A 161 -6.55 -21.75 -21.51
CA ILE A 161 -6.88 -20.33 -21.59
C ILE A 161 -5.60 -19.50 -21.65
N LYS A 162 -5.43 -18.78 -22.76
CA LYS A 162 -4.30 -17.87 -22.93
C LYS A 162 -4.45 -16.63 -22.03
N ALA A 163 -3.33 -16.16 -21.47
CA ALA A 163 -3.27 -14.89 -20.77
C ALA A 163 -3.86 -13.77 -21.63
N ASN A 164 -4.64 -12.88 -21.00
CA ASN A 164 -5.32 -11.80 -21.67
C ASN A 164 -5.32 -10.53 -20.82
N ASP A 165 -4.47 -9.59 -21.20
CA ASP A 165 -4.29 -8.32 -20.48
C ASP A 165 -5.60 -7.53 -20.28
N LYS A 166 -6.48 -7.48 -21.30
CA LYS A 166 -7.73 -6.72 -21.23
C LYS A 166 -8.70 -7.33 -20.23
N LYS A 167 -8.87 -8.65 -20.30
CA LYS A 167 -9.74 -9.38 -19.37
C LYS A 167 -9.20 -9.37 -17.95
N PHE A 168 -7.87 -9.51 -17.77
CA PHE A 168 -7.23 -9.34 -16.48
C PHE A 168 -7.54 -7.98 -15.86
N VAL A 169 -7.25 -6.89 -16.58
CA VAL A 169 -7.48 -5.53 -16.08
C VAL A 169 -8.96 -5.33 -15.73
N TYR A 170 -9.87 -5.78 -16.59
CA TYR A 170 -11.32 -5.66 -16.38
C TYR A 170 -11.76 -6.30 -15.05
N TRP A 171 -11.37 -7.55 -14.81
CA TRP A 171 -11.77 -8.27 -13.60
C TRP A 171 -11.05 -7.78 -12.37
N ALA A 172 -9.75 -7.52 -12.45
CA ALA A 172 -8.96 -7.00 -11.35
C ALA A 172 -9.43 -5.60 -10.89
N GLU A 173 -9.87 -4.73 -11.82
CA GLU A 173 -10.47 -3.45 -11.46
C GLU A 173 -11.81 -3.60 -10.74
N LYS A 174 -12.66 -4.54 -11.16
CA LYS A 174 -13.93 -4.83 -10.47
C LYS A 174 -13.68 -5.26 -9.03
N THR A 175 -12.78 -6.20 -8.82
CA THR A 175 -12.43 -6.73 -7.49
C THR A 175 -11.78 -5.66 -6.61
N ALA A 176 -10.84 -4.90 -7.15
CA ALA A 176 -10.19 -3.80 -6.42
C ALA A 176 -11.19 -2.71 -5.98
N ARG A 177 -12.21 -2.40 -6.78
CA ARG A 177 -13.29 -1.46 -6.41
C ARG A 177 -14.18 -1.98 -5.29
N GLN A 178 -14.28 -3.29 -5.12
CA GLN A 178 -14.96 -3.92 -3.97
C GLN A 178 -14.09 -3.94 -2.70
N GLY A 179 -12.88 -3.40 -2.77
CA GLY A 179 -11.99 -3.25 -1.63
C GLY A 179 -10.92 -4.34 -1.52
N ASP A 180 -10.76 -5.17 -2.55
CA ASP A 180 -9.67 -6.14 -2.56
C ASP A 180 -8.32 -5.46 -2.85
N PHE A 181 -7.49 -5.45 -1.83
CA PHE A 181 -6.16 -4.83 -1.89
C PHE A 181 -5.15 -5.68 -2.69
N CYS A 182 -5.37 -7.00 -2.80
CA CYS A 182 -4.51 -7.90 -3.58
C CYS A 182 -4.67 -7.60 -5.08
N SER A 183 -5.90 -7.51 -5.58
CA SER A 183 -6.17 -7.14 -6.96
C SER A 183 -5.64 -5.75 -7.32
N ALA A 184 -5.79 -4.77 -6.41
CA ALA A 184 -5.18 -3.45 -6.59
C ALA A 184 -3.64 -3.53 -6.69
N PHE A 185 -3.01 -4.38 -5.89
CA PHE A 185 -1.56 -4.61 -5.95
C PHE A 185 -1.15 -5.28 -7.27
N HIS A 186 -1.89 -6.29 -7.74
CA HIS A 186 -1.64 -6.96 -9.01
C HIS A 186 -1.77 -6.00 -10.20
N LEU A 187 -2.76 -5.10 -10.19
CA LEU A 187 -2.86 -4.01 -11.18
C LEU A 187 -1.63 -3.09 -11.15
N GLY A 188 -1.16 -2.74 -9.95
CA GLY A 188 0.06 -1.97 -9.79
C GLY A 188 1.27 -2.65 -10.44
N ARG A 189 1.44 -3.95 -10.20
CA ARG A 189 2.50 -4.77 -10.83
C ARG A 189 2.35 -4.83 -12.35
N TYR A 190 1.15 -5.05 -12.84
CA TYR A 190 0.86 -5.09 -14.27
C TYR A 190 1.28 -3.78 -14.96
N TYR A 191 0.84 -2.63 -14.45
CA TYR A 191 1.19 -1.35 -15.03
C TYR A 191 2.69 -1.00 -14.87
N GLU A 192 3.35 -1.50 -13.83
CA GLU A 192 4.79 -1.38 -13.66
C GLU A 192 5.56 -2.14 -14.76
N THR A 193 5.16 -3.39 -15.09
CA THR A 193 5.76 -4.17 -16.17
C THR A 193 5.59 -3.50 -17.55
N LYS A 194 4.45 -2.82 -17.74
CA LYS A 194 4.19 -2.03 -18.97
C LYS A 194 4.86 -0.64 -18.93
N ARG A 195 5.66 -0.32 -17.91
CA ARG A 195 6.33 0.98 -17.70
C ARG A 195 5.36 2.17 -17.58
N GLN A 196 4.09 1.90 -17.31
CA GLN A 196 3.05 2.91 -17.08
C GLN A 196 3.05 3.36 -15.61
N TYR A 197 4.13 3.99 -15.18
CA TYR A 197 4.41 4.28 -13.76
C TYR A 197 3.36 5.17 -13.07
N LYS A 198 2.65 6.02 -13.82
CA LYS A 198 1.54 6.80 -13.28
C LYS A 198 0.39 5.89 -12.83
N ASN A 199 -0.01 4.95 -13.68
CA ASN A 199 -1.06 3.99 -13.36
C ASN A 199 -0.61 3.04 -12.25
N ALA A 200 0.63 2.54 -12.32
CA ALA A 200 1.21 1.70 -11.27
C ALA A 200 1.21 2.41 -9.91
N SER A 201 1.62 3.68 -9.85
CA SER A 201 1.60 4.48 -8.62
C SER A 201 0.18 4.59 -8.05
N ASN A 202 -0.82 4.84 -8.89
CA ASN A 202 -2.21 4.96 -8.45
C ASN A 202 -2.73 3.65 -7.85
N TRP A 203 -2.50 2.51 -8.51
CA TRP A 203 -2.97 1.23 -8.03
C TRP A 203 -2.23 0.74 -6.78
N TYR A 204 -0.92 0.93 -6.70
CA TYR A 204 -0.17 0.65 -5.46
C TYR A 204 -0.60 1.55 -4.29
N LYS A 205 -0.98 2.81 -4.56
CA LYS A 205 -1.55 3.69 -3.55
C LYS A 205 -2.86 3.15 -3.00
N ILE A 206 -3.78 2.74 -3.89
CA ILE A 206 -5.06 2.12 -3.51
C ILE A 206 -4.82 0.87 -2.67
N ALA A 207 -3.93 -0.03 -3.11
CA ALA A 207 -3.58 -1.23 -2.37
C ALA A 207 -3.04 -0.91 -0.96
N ALA A 208 -2.16 0.08 -0.84
CA ALA A 208 -1.60 0.52 0.43
C ALA A 208 -2.68 1.11 1.37
N GLU A 209 -3.58 1.94 0.84
CA GLU A 209 -4.67 2.55 1.61
C GLU A 209 -5.66 1.52 2.12
N LEU A 210 -6.13 0.60 1.27
CA LEU A 210 -7.03 -0.48 1.64
C LEU A 210 -6.43 -1.38 2.72
N ASN A 211 -5.15 -1.70 2.60
CA ASN A 211 -4.46 -2.53 3.58
C ASN A 211 -4.30 -1.84 4.94
N ILE A 212 -3.97 -0.55 4.96
CA ILE A 212 -3.93 0.26 6.19
C ILE A 212 -5.31 0.29 6.86
N MET A 213 -6.38 0.48 6.09
CA MET A 213 -7.76 0.48 6.61
C MET A 213 -8.13 -0.86 7.23
N ARG A 214 -7.78 -1.98 6.58
CA ARG A 214 -8.00 -3.33 7.11
C ARG A 214 -7.29 -3.54 8.44
N ARG A 215 -6.03 -3.17 8.55
CA ARG A 215 -5.26 -3.29 9.80
C ARG A 215 -5.89 -2.49 10.94
N ASN A 216 -6.31 -1.26 10.67
CA ASN A 216 -6.95 -0.42 11.68
C ASN A 216 -8.27 -1.04 12.19
N LYS A 217 -9.07 -1.66 11.30
CA LYS A 217 -10.29 -2.38 11.69
C LYS A 217 -9.98 -3.60 12.58
N ILE A 218 -8.94 -4.37 12.27
CA ILE A 218 -8.52 -5.53 13.06
C ILE A 218 -8.04 -5.07 14.45
N THR A 219 -7.20 -4.04 14.51
CA THR A 219 -6.70 -3.50 15.79
C THR A 219 -7.85 -2.97 16.66
N ALA A 220 -8.82 -2.27 16.08
CA ALA A 220 -9.98 -1.78 16.80
C ALA A 220 -10.86 -2.92 17.35
N ARG A 221 -11.07 -3.99 16.58
CA ARG A 221 -11.80 -5.20 17.04
C ARG A 221 -11.10 -5.90 18.19
N ASN A 222 -9.78 -6.06 18.10
CA ASN A 222 -9.00 -6.70 19.17
C ASN A 222 -8.96 -5.86 20.45
N SER A 223 -8.99 -4.54 20.34
CA SER A 223 -9.06 -3.63 21.49
C SER A 223 -10.44 -3.63 22.17
N SER A 224 -11.52 -3.82 21.40
CA SER A 224 -12.90 -3.90 21.94
C SER A 224 -13.25 -5.29 22.49
N GLY A 225 -12.57 -6.35 22.04
CA GLY A 225 -12.80 -7.72 22.53
C GLY A 225 -12.19 -8.04 23.90
N ASN A 226 -11.34 -7.18 24.46
CA ASN A 226 -10.72 -7.37 25.78
C ASN A 226 -11.55 -6.85 26.97
N TYR A 227 -12.81 -6.44 26.75
CA TYR A 227 -13.69 -5.95 27.80
C TYR A 227 -14.89 -6.88 28.10
N ILE A 228 -14.81 -8.14 27.71
CA ILE A 228 -15.82 -9.15 28.14
C ILE A 228 -15.07 -10.25 28.87
N LYS A 229 -14.85 -10.03 30.16
CA LYS A 229 -14.72 -11.06 31.21
C LYS A 229 -15.53 -10.64 32.41
#